data_cb9cee0dc805413627b0743a3ffe3712
#
_entry.id   cb9cee0dc805413627b0743a3ffe3712
#
_cell.length_a   1.000
_cell.length_b   1.000
_cell.length_c   1.000
_cell.angle_alpha   90.00
_cell.angle_beta   90.00
_cell.angle_gamma   90.00
#
_symmetry.space_group_name_H-M   'P 1'
#
loop_
_entity.id
_entity.type
_entity.pdbx_description
1 polymer ?
#
loop_
_entity_poly.entity_id
_entity_poly.type
_entity_poly.pdbx_seq_one_letter_code
_entity_poly.pdbx_strand_id
1 'polypeptide(L)'
;MVQAKNAPDNAYYLGKGKVEELANLIEHLEANLVIFDNELSPTQIRNLDRVLDIKVIDRTALILDIFARRALSKEGKFQVELAQLQYMLPRLIGLGKQLSRLGGGIGTRGPGETQLEVDRREIRRKISELKKEITALRKHRKLHRQRRQRNRCFVVSLVGYTNAGKSTLLNALTGSTLYTEDKLFATLDPAVRKGRMEGGKEVLFTDTVGFIEKLPKQLVIAFQATLEEIAAGDLLLHVVDVSHPDYQNQIAIVHEHLQKIDPGFIDREQLVFNKIDLVENSNVFTSLKREFPEALFVSAIKKEGFAELNGRISNFMSRQKPILKVALPYSAGKLLAEIKEQGEIKSIQYTEDAIIVDATVDGGLADRLSDYLIRD
;
A
#
# COMPACT_ATOMS: atom_id res chain seq x y z
N MET A 1 16.38 -23.65 -8.05
CA MET A 1 15.98 -24.63 -9.12
C MET A 1 14.89 -23.99 -9.98
N VAL A 2 14.98 -24.06 -11.30
CA VAL A 2 13.99 -23.52 -12.26
C VAL A 2 13.64 -24.64 -13.25
N GLN A 3 12.34 -24.71 -13.63
CA GLN A 3 11.86 -25.62 -14.67
C GLN A 3 11.08 -24.83 -15.72
N ALA A 4 11.48 -24.93 -16.99
CA ALA A 4 10.71 -24.45 -18.12
C ALA A 4 9.72 -25.57 -18.55
N LYS A 5 8.40 -25.33 -18.36
CA LYS A 5 7.32 -26.25 -18.76
C LYS A 5 6.10 -25.41 -19.14
N ASN A 6 5.39 -25.82 -20.19
CA ASN A 6 4.21 -25.10 -20.68
C ASN A 6 3.04 -25.08 -19.70
N ALA A 7 2.94 -26.08 -18.80
CA ALA A 7 1.93 -26.13 -17.74
C ALA A 7 2.49 -26.82 -16.49
N PRO A 8 2.11 -26.38 -15.27
CA PRO A 8 2.46 -27.05 -14.02
C PRO A 8 1.89 -28.46 -13.97
N ASP A 9 2.61 -29.36 -13.30
CA ASP A 9 2.09 -30.71 -13.01
C ASP A 9 0.97 -30.64 -11.96
N ASN A 10 -0.11 -31.39 -12.16
CA ASN A 10 -1.26 -31.35 -11.28
C ASN A 10 -0.98 -31.97 -9.90
N ALA A 11 -0.05 -32.92 -9.81
CA ALA A 11 0.26 -33.63 -8.57
C ALA A 11 1.36 -32.94 -7.75
N TYR A 12 2.40 -32.42 -8.40
CA TYR A 12 3.61 -31.92 -7.73
C TYR A 12 4.03 -30.52 -8.17
N TYR A 13 3.32 -29.87 -9.09
CA TYR A 13 3.73 -28.63 -9.75
C TYR A 13 4.94 -28.82 -10.68
N LEU A 14 5.96 -29.56 -10.22
CA LEU A 14 7.15 -29.96 -10.96
C LEU A 14 6.93 -31.33 -11.65
N GLY A 15 7.69 -31.61 -12.70
CA GLY A 15 7.74 -32.96 -13.28
C GLY A 15 8.43 -33.95 -12.31
N LYS A 16 8.10 -35.24 -12.41
CA LYS A 16 8.62 -36.28 -11.49
C LYS A 16 10.13 -36.28 -11.36
N GLY A 17 10.88 -36.30 -12.46
CA GLY A 17 12.34 -36.25 -12.41
C GLY A 17 12.91 -34.99 -11.71
N LYS A 18 12.16 -33.85 -11.80
CA LYS A 18 12.56 -32.64 -11.10
C LYS A 18 12.26 -32.70 -9.60
N VAL A 19 11.26 -33.47 -9.18
CA VAL A 19 11.00 -33.78 -7.76
C VAL A 19 12.10 -34.67 -7.18
N GLU A 20 12.60 -35.65 -7.93
CA GLU A 20 13.74 -36.49 -7.53
C GLU A 20 15.03 -35.67 -7.41
N GLU A 21 15.30 -34.80 -8.38
CA GLU A 21 16.43 -33.87 -8.32
C GLU A 21 16.33 -32.93 -7.09
N LEU A 22 15.12 -32.46 -6.76
CA LEU A 22 14.85 -31.64 -5.58
C LEU A 22 15.12 -32.44 -4.29
N ALA A 23 14.70 -33.71 -4.21
CA ALA A 23 14.93 -34.56 -3.06
C ALA A 23 16.45 -34.75 -2.81
N ASN A 24 17.22 -35.04 -3.86
CA ASN A 24 18.68 -35.17 -3.76
C ASN A 24 19.35 -33.84 -3.32
N LEU A 25 18.82 -32.71 -3.80
CA LEU A 25 19.34 -31.38 -3.41
C LEU A 25 19.06 -31.07 -1.94
N ILE A 26 17.89 -31.47 -1.44
CA ILE A 26 17.49 -31.32 -0.03
C ILE A 26 18.45 -32.08 0.88
N GLU A 27 18.73 -33.34 0.54
CA GLU A 27 19.65 -34.18 1.30
C GLU A 27 21.07 -33.60 1.27
N HIS A 28 21.55 -33.20 0.10
CA HIS A 28 22.90 -32.62 -0.07
C HIS A 28 23.09 -31.29 0.69
N LEU A 29 22.05 -30.45 0.77
CA LEU A 29 22.09 -29.17 1.44
C LEU A 29 21.60 -29.21 2.90
N GLU A 30 21.21 -30.39 3.40
CA GLU A 30 20.60 -30.57 4.72
C GLU A 30 19.42 -29.58 4.96
N ALA A 31 18.63 -29.35 3.89
CA ALA A 31 17.57 -28.38 3.95
C ALA A 31 16.36 -28.90 4.76
N ASN A 32 15.81 -28.08 5.62
CA ASN A 32 14.63 -28.41 6.45
C ASN A 32 13.34 -27.75 5.96
N LEU A 33 13.39 -26.96 4.89
CA LEU A 33 12.26 -26.24 4.31
C LEU A 33 12.47 -26.07 2.80
N VAL A 34 11.38 -26.27 2.03
CA VAL A 34 11.34 -25.89 0.61
C VAL A 34 10.30 -24.76 0.40
N ILE A 35 10.69 -23.73 -0.32
CA ILE A 35 9.86 -22.61 -0.67
C ILE A 35 9.66 -22.58 -2.18
N PHE A 36 8.40 -22.62 -2.62
CA PHE A 36 8.03 -22.44 -4.02
C PHE A 36 7.67 -20.97 -4.27
N ASP A 37 8.28 -20.36 -5.29
CA ASP A 37 7.98 -18.98 -5.69
C ASP A 37 6.61 -18.84 -6.42
N ASN A 38 5.90 -19.94 -6.60
CA ASN A 38 4.58 -19.98 -7.19
C ASN A 38 3.54 -20.44 -6.16
N GLU A 39 2.28 -20.06 -6.36
CA GLU A 39 1.18 -20.56 -5.54
C GLU A 39 0.93 -22.05 -5.84
N LEU A 40 0.88 -22.88 -4.81
CA LEU A 40 0.62 -24.30 -4.90
C LEU A 40 -0.82 -24.64 -4.50
N SER A 41 -1.41 -25.60 -5.20
CA SER A 41 -2.66 -26.17 -4.76
C SER A 41 -2.50 -26.98 -3.45
N PRO A 42 -3.57 -27.13 -2.65
CA PRO A 42 -3.53 -27.97 -1.44
C PRO A 42 -3.06 -29.39 -1.70
N THR A 43 -3.37 -29.95 -2.86
CA THR A 43 -2.95 -31.30 -3.26
C THR A 43 -1.46 -31.36 -3.57
N GLN A 44 -0.94 -30.36 -4.28
CA GLN A 44 0.49 -30.28 -4.59
C GLN A 44 1.34 -30.15 -3.33
N ILE A 45 0.99 -29.26 -2.39
CA ILE A 45 1.71 -29.15 -1.11
C ILE A 45 1.74 -30.48 -0.39
N ARG A 46 0.58 -31.11 -0.21
CA ARG A 46 0.49 -32.40 0.49
C ARG A 46 1.31 -33.52 -0.17
N ASN A 47 1.31 -33.56 -1.50
CA ASN A 47 2.06 -34.59 -2.21
C ASN A 47 3.57 -34.36 -2.11
N LEU A 48 3.99 -33.09 -2.19
CA LEU A 48 5.39 -32.68 -2.02
C LEU A 48 5.88 -32.92 -0.59
N ASP A 49 5.13 -32.52 0.45
CA ASP A 49 5.45 -32.82 1.85
C ASP A 49 5.69 -34.31 2.08
N ARG A 50 4.82 -35.18 1.46
CA ARG A 50 4.94 -36.62 1.61
C ARG A 50 6.16 -37.20 0.91
N VAL A 51 6.49 -36.73 -0.28
CA VAL A 51 7.61 -37.27 -1.09
C VAL A 51 8.94 -36.74 -0.62
N LEU A 52 9.00 -35.47 -0.21
CA LEU A 52 10.24 -34.83 0.21
C LEU A 52 10.55 -35.02 1.70
N ASP A 53 9.57 -35.48 2.49
CA ASP A 53 9.62 -35.66 3.96
C ASP A 53 10.11 -34.43 4.73
N ILE A 54 9.91 -33.25 4.16
CA ILE A 54 10.18 -31.95 4.79
C ILE A 54 9.03 -30.99 4.52
N LYS A 55 9.00 -29.90 5.30
CA LYS A 55 7.97 -28.88 5.15
C LYS A 55 8.11 -28.15 3.82
N VAL A 56 7.01 -28.08 3.07
CA VAL A 56 6.89 -27.31 1.83
C VAL A 56 5.93 -26.15 2.05
N ILE A 57 6.35 -24.95 1.69
CA ILE A 57 5.49 -23.77 1.67
C ILE A 57 5.55 -23.09 0.29
N ASP A 58 4.50 -22.38 -0.04
CA ASP A 58 4.47 -21.58 -1.24
C ASP A 58 4.73 -20.09 -0.92
N ARG A 59 4.90 -19.30 -1.97
CA ARG A 59 5.09 -17.84 -1.86
C ARG A 59 4.01 -17.16 -1.01
N THR A 60 2.74 -17.60 -1.16
CA THR A 60 1.61 -17.02 -0.40
C THR A 60 1.75 -17.27 1.09
N ALA A 61 2.09 -18.49 1.49
CA ALA A 61 2.32 -18.83 2.90
C ALA A 61 3.48 -18.02 3.50
N LEU A 62 4.60 -17.88 2.75
CA LEU A 62 5.75 -17.11 3.20
C LEU A 62 5.40 -15.65 3.41
N ILE A 63 4.70 -15.02 2.45
CA ILE A 63 4.31 -13.61 2.56
C ILE A 63 3.35 -13.42 3.75
N LEU A 64 2.39 -14.32 3.95
CA LEU A 64 1.47 -14.28 5.09
C LEU A 64 2.21 -14.39 6.44
N ASP A 65 3.26 -15.20 6.53
CA ASP A 65 4.08 -15.29 7.75
C ASP A 65 4.88 -14.01 8.00
N ILE A 66 5.47 -13.42 6.97
CA ILE A 66 6.16 -12.12 7.07
C ILE A 66 5.19 -11.05 7.59
N PHE A 67 3.96 -10.99 7.05
CA PHE A 67 2.96 -10.02 7.50
C PHE A 67 2.46 -10.28 8.91
N ALA A 68 2.30 -11.53 9.33
CA ALA A 68 1.92 -11.85 10.70
C ALA A 68 2.93 -11.31 11.72
N ARG A 69 4.21 -11.32 11.37
CA ARG A 69 5.29 -10.76 12.20
C ARG A 69 5.34 -9.22 12.17
N ARG A 70 4.85 -8.60 11.07
CA ARG A 70 4.93 -7.14 10.85
C ARG A 70 3.67 -6.39 11.28
N ALA A 71 2.52 -7.06 11.41
CA ALA A 71 1.27 -6.46 11.82
C ALA A 71 1.36 -5.95 13.28
N LEU A 72 1.35 -4.63 13.44
CA LEU A 72 1.39 -3.97 14.76
C LEU A 72 -0.01 -3.54 15.18
N SER A 73 -0.79 -2.96 14.26
CA SER A 73 -2.14 -2.47 14.54
C SER A 73 -3.13 -3.62 14.77
N LYS A 74 -4.18 -3.35 15.54
CA LYS A 74 -5.29 -4.30 15.72
C LYS A 74 -5.93 -4.68 14.39
N GLU A 75 -6.07 -3.71 13.48
CA GLU A 75 -6.65 -3.93 12.16
C GLU A 75 -5.75 -4.79 11.27
N GLY A 76 -4.45 -4.46 11.19
CA GLY A 76 -3.46 -5.23 10.45
C GLY A 76 -3.40 -6.68 10.92
N LYS A 77 -3.41 -6.93 12.25
CA LYS A 77 -3.47 -8.28 12.83
C LYS A 77 -4.72 -9.03 12.38
N PHE A 78 -5.89 -8.41 12.44
CA PHE A 78 -7.14 -9.04 12.00
C PHE A 78 -7.16 -9.33 10.50
N GLN A 79 -6.62 -8.45 9.69
CA GLN A 79 -6.54 -8.64 8.24
C GLN A 79 -5.60 -9.79 7.87
N VAL A 80 -4.43 -9.86 8.50
CA VAL A 80 -3.48 -10.95 8.28
C VAL A 80 -4.05 -12.29 8.78
N GLU A 81 -4.64 -12.32 9.97
CA GLU A 81 -5.29 -13.53 10.51
C GLU A 81 -6.42 -14.02 9.58
N LEU A 82 -7.25 -13.08 9.08
CA LEU A 82 -8.29 -13.40 8.11
C LEU A 82 -7.72 -14.03 6.84
N ALA A 83 -6.65 -13.45 6.29
CA ALA A 83 -5.99 -13.96 5.08
C ALA A 83 -5.37 -15.35 5.32
N GLN A 84 -4.71 -15.55 6.47
CA GLN A 84 -4.18 -16.86 6.87
C GLN A 84 -5.26 -17.93 6.98
N LEU A 85 -6.37 -17.63 7.66
CA LEU A 85 -7.48 -18.57 7.80
C LEU A 85 -8.14 -18.89 6.45
N GLN A 86 -8.27 -17.91 5.55
CA GLN A 86 -8.78 -18.12 4.21
C GLN A 86 -7.82 -18.97 3.34
N TYR A 87 -6.52 -18.80 3.51
CA TYR A 87 -5.50 -19.60 2.85
C TYR A 87 -5.48 -21.04 3.39
N MET A 88 -5.66 -21.23 4.70
CA MET A 88 -5.64 -22.54 5.36
C MET A 88 -6.91 -23.34 5.10
N LEU A 89 -8.09 -22.71 5.05
CA LEU A 89 -9.38 -23.38 4.98
C LEU A 89 -9.49 -24.44 3.85
N PRO A 90 -9.09 -24.16 2.58
CA PRO A 90 -9.10 -25.16 1.53
C PRO A 90 -8.04 -26.27 1.73
N ARG A 91 -6.96 -25.99 2.46
CA ARG A 91 -5.84 -26.90 2.71
C ARG A 91 -6.13 -27.95 3.78
N LEU A 92 -7.09 -27.70 4.66
CA LEU A 92 -7.58 -28.68 5.64
C LEU A 92 -8.31 -29.88 5.02
N ILE A 93 -8.82 -29.76 3.81
CA ILE A 93 -9.61 -30.81 3.15
C ILE A 93 -8.78 -32.12 2.92
N GLY A 94 -7.46 -32.04 2.95
CA GLY A 94 -6.58 -33.20 2.71
C GLY A 94 -6.05 -33.91 3.95
N LEU A 95 -6.07 -33.28 5.12
CA LEU A 95 -5.49 -33.83 6.36
C LEU A 95 -6.41 -34.82 7.07
N GLY A 96 -7.72 -34.70 6.89
CA GLY A 96 -8.70 -35.55 7.59
C GLY A 96 -8.63 -37.07 7.28
N LYS A 97 -8.21 -37.44 6.07
CA LYS A 97 -8.03 -38.84 5.72
C LYS A 97 -6.79 -39.48 6.36
N GLN A 98 -5.80 -38.70 6.77
CA GLN A 98 -4.63 -39.23 7.48
C GLN A 98 -4.87 -39.37 8.97
N LEU A 99 -5.56 -38.40 9.60
CA LEU A 99 -5.93 -38.43 11.02
C LEU A 99 -7.00 -39.51 11.31
N SER A 100 -7.93 -39.78 10.38
CA SER A 100 -8.93 -40.84 10.53
C SER A 100 -8.35 -42.24 10.38
N ARG A 101 -7.19 -42.43 9.72
CA ARG A 101 -6.50 -43.73 9.63
C ARG A 101 -5.73 -44.12 10.90
N LEU A 102 -5.32 -43.13 11.69
CA LEU A 102 -4.61 -43.37 12.98
C LEU A 102 -5.58 -43.65 14.16
N GLY A 103 -6.87 -43.42 13.98
CA GLY A 103 -7.89 -43.61 15.02
C GLY A 103 -8.92 -44.73 14.70
N GLY A 104 -8.58 -45.72 13.87
CA GLY A 104 -9.48 -46.77 13.41
C GLY A 104 -9.77 -47.87 14.44
N GLY A 105 -10.49 -47.55 15.53
CA GLY A 105 -11.21 -48.52 16.34
C GLY A 105 -12.68 -48.53 15.92
N ILE A 106 -13.18 -49.68 15.46
CA ILE A 106 -14.61 -49.93 15.22
C ILE A 106 -15.31 -49.80 16.58
N GLY A 107 -16.11 -48.76 16.81
CA GLY A 107 -17.08 -48.78 17.91
C GLY A 107 -17.21 -47.59 18.82
N THR A 108 -16.61 -46.44 18.61
CA THR A 108 -16.66 -45.33 19.60
C THR A 108 -17.10 -43.96 19.08
N ARG A 109 -17.63 -43.83 17.86
CA ARG A 109 -18.23 -42.57 17.41
C ARG A 109 -19.59 -42.85 16.78
N GLY A 110 -20.63 -42.35 17.46
CA GLY A 110 -21.97 -42.20 16.90
C GLY A 110 -21.97 -41.33 15.64
N PRO A 111 -23.12 -41.02 14.99
CA PRO A 111 -23.21 -40.18 13.79
C PRO A 111 -22.87 -38.75 14.09
N GLY A 112 -21.63 -38.50 14.55
CA GLY A 112 -21.06 -37.21 14.89
C GLY A 112 -20.13 -36.72 13.81
N GLU A 113 -20.08 -35.40 13.65
CA GLU A 113 -19.14 -34.71 12.78
C GLU A 113 -17.70 -35.22 12.97
N THR A 114 -16.97 -35.36 11.88
CA THR A 114 -15.55 -35.67 11.95
C THR A 114 -14.79 -34.49 12.56
N GLN A 115 -13.70 -34.72 13.28
CA GLN A 115 -12.87 -33.67 13.85
C GLN A 115 -12.55 -32.57 12.82
N LEU A 116 -12.33 -32.97 11.58
CA LEU A 116 -12.07 -32.04 10.46
C LEU A 116 -13.26 -31.12 10.16
N GLU A 117 -14.49 -31.59 10.30
CA GLU A 117 -15.69 -30.77 10.09
C GLU A 117 -15.89 -29.78 11.23
N VAL A 118 -15.55 -30.16 12.44
CA VAL A 118 -15.54 -29.28 13.61
C VAL A 118 -14.51 -28.15 13.39
N ASP A 119 -13.26 -28.48 13.03
CA ASP A 119 -12.18 -27.54 12.80
C ASP A 119 -12.55 -26.57 11.66
N ARG A 120 -13.14 -27.06 10.57
CA ARG A 120 -13.61 -26.23 9.46
C ARG A 120 -14.74 -25.28 9.86
N ARG A 121 -15.65 -25.73 10.71
CA ARG A 121 -16.72 -24.89 11.24
C ARG A 121 -16.18 -23.80 12.14
N GLU A 122 -15.23 -24.12 13.00
CA GLU A 122 -14.56 -23.13 13.86
C GLU A 122 -13.83 -22.07 13.04
N ILE A 123 -13.05 -22.48 12.05
CA ILE A 123 -12.34 -21.55 11.16
C ILE A 123 -13.32 -20.65 10.40
N ARG A 124 -14.43 -21.19 9.87
CA ARG A 124 -15.45 -20.38 9.21
C ARG A 124 -16.12 -19.39 10.17
N ARG A 125 -16.38 -19.79 11.40
CA ARG A 125 -16.89 -18.90 12.44
C ARG A 125 -15.91 -17.77 12.70
N LYS A 126 -14.63 -18.08 12.90
CA LYS A 126 -13.58 -17.09 13.13
C LYS A 126 -13.42 -16.13 11.95
N ILE A 127 -13.46 -16.61 10.72
CA ILE A 127 -13.49 -15.78 9.50
C ILE A 127 -14.67 -14.81 9.51
N SER A 128 -15.87 -15.27 9.93
CA SER A 128 -17.06 -14.41 10.01
C SER A 128 -16.91 -13.32 11.09
N GLU A 129 -16.38 -13.68 12.25
CA GLU A 129 -16.11 -12.76 13.36
C GLU A 129 -15.09 -11.68 12.94
N LEU A 130 -13.96 -12.09 12.37
CA LEU A 130 -12.92 -11.16 11.89
C LEU A 130 -13.45 -10.20 10.82
N LYS A 131 -14.28 -10.67 9.90
CA LYS A 131 -14.92 -9.79 8.89
C LYS A 131 -15.81 -8.73 9.52
N LYS A 132 -16.54 -9.07 10.59
CA LYS A 132 -17.38 -8.09 11.33
C LYS A 132 -16.51 -7.04 12.04
N GLU A 133 -15.45 -7.48 12.71
CA GLU A 133 -14.50 -6.60 13.41
C GLU A 133 -13.82 -5.63 12.42
N ILE A 134 -13.31 -6.13 11.30
CA ILE A 134 -12.70 -5.30 10.24
C ILE A 134 -13.72 -4.29 9.68
N THR A 135 -14.98 -4.70 9.50
CA THR A 135 -16.04 -3.80 9.02
C THR A 135 -16.33 -2.68 10.01
N ALA A 136 -16.32 -2.97 11.31
CA ALA A 136 -16.49 -1.96 12.37
C ALA A 136 -15.33 -0.95 12.38
N LEU A 137 -14.09 -1.43 12.27
CA LEU A 137 -12.89 -0.57 12.17
C LEU A 137 -12.92 0.33 10.93
N ARG A 138 -13.38 -0.20 9.78
CA ARG A 138 -13.56 0.59 8.54
C ARG A 138 -14.55 1.74 8.71
N LYS A 139 -15.67 1.53 9.37
CA LYS A 139 -16.64 2.61 9.66
C LYS A 139 -15.99 3.72 10.47
N HIS A 140 -15.22 3.38 11.48
CA HIS A 140 -14.51 4.35 12.31
C HIS A 140 -13.48 5.15 11.51
N ARG A 141 -12.67 4.50 10.66
CA ARG A 141 -11.74 5.17 9.75
C ARG A 141 -12.44 6.12 8.77
N LYS A 142 -13.57 5.71 8.20
CA LYS A 142 -14.37 6.57 7.31
C LYS A 142 -14.78 7.89 8.00
N LEU A 143 -15.15 7.85 9.28
CA LEU A 143 -15.46 9.05 10.06
C LEU A 143 -14.23 9.95 10.27
N HIS A 144 -13.08 9.37 10.58
CA HIS A 144 -11.83 10.13 10.69
C HIS A 144 -11.42 10.76 9.35
N ARG A 145 -11.58 10.03 8.24
CA ARG A 145 -11.33 10.54 6.90
C ARG A 145 -12.26 11.71 6.56
N GLN A 146 -13.54 11.61 6.84
CA GLN A 146 -14.49 12.71 6.65
C GLN A 146 -14.12 13.95 7.48
N ARG A 147 -13.63 13.78 8.71
CA ARG A 147 -13.09 14.89 9.51
C ARG A 147 -11.85 15.51 8.89
N ARG A 148 -10.90 14.70 8.37
CA ARG A 148 -9.71 15.21 7.65
C ARG A 148 -10.12 16.01 6.40
N GLN A 149 -11.09 15.51 5.63
CA GLN A 149 -11.63 16.21 4.46
C GLN A 149 -12.32 17.53 4.84
N ARG A 150 -13.11 17.54 5.92
CA ARG A 150 -13.72 18.80 6.42
C ARG A 150 -12.66 19.82 6.86
N ASN A 151 -11.59 19.35 7.48
CA ASN A 151 -10.47 20.22 7.88
C ASN A 151 -9.53 20.53 6.71
N ARG A 152 -9.84 20.08 5.50
CA ARG A 152 -9.09 20.29 4.25
C ARG A 152 -7.57 20.08 4.39
N CYS A 153 -7.17 19.08 5.17
CA CYS A 153 -5.76 18.70 5.27
C CYS A 153 -5.33 18.06 3.94
N PHE A 154 -4.30 18.60 3.31
CA PHE A 154 -3.69 18.02 2.12
C PHE A 154 -2.97 16.71 2.47
N VAL A 155 -3.30 15.64 1.75
CA VAL A 155 -2.80 14.30 2.00
C VAL A 155 -1.90 13.83 0.86
N VAL A 156 -0.66 13.50 1.18
CA VAL A 156 0.32 12.92 0.25
C VAL A 156 0.49 11.44 0.58
N SER A 157 0.13 10.56 -0.33
CA SER A 157 0.30 9.11 -0.16
C SER A 157 1.55 8.63 -0.89
N LEU A 158 2.46 7.95 -0.17
CA LEU A 158 3.64 7.33 -0.75
C LEU A 158 3.25 5.94 -1.27
N VAL A 159 3.41 5.71 -2.56
CA VAL A 159 3.15 4.44 -3.23
C VAL A 159 4.41 3.96 -3.93
N GLY A 160 4.50 2.69 -4.27
CA GLY A 160 5.65 2.15 -5.00
C GLY A 160 5.92 0.70 -4.62
N TYR A 161 6.87 0.11 -5.32
CA TYR A 161 7.26 -1.28 -5.11
C TYR A 161 7.86 -1.50 -3.71
N THR A 162 7.90 -2.77 -3.24
CA THR A 162 8.57 -3.11 -1.98
C THR A 162 10.04 -2.72 -2.04
N ASN A 163 10.55 -2.18 -0.93
CA ASN A 163 11.94 -1.73 -0.79
C ASN A 163 12.35 -0.53 -1.70
N ALA A 164 11.41 0.20 -2.29
CA ALA A 164 11.72 1.43 -3.04
C ALA A 164 12.18 2.62 -2.15
N GLY A 165 12.13 2.46 -0.82
CA GLY A 165 12.55 3.48 0.13
C GLY A 165 11.44 4.44 0.58
N LYS A 166 10.16 4.04 0.48
CA LYS A 166 8.99 4.87 0.88
C LYS A 166 9.06 5.33 2.33
N SER A 167 9.28 4.42 3.27
CA SER A 167 9.33 4.74 4.71
C SER A 167 10.55 5.59 5.05
N THR A 168 11.68 5.40 4.36
CA THR A 168 12.88 6.24 4.49
C THR A 168 12.60 7.65 4.00
N LEU A 169 11.93 7.79 2.85
CA LEU A 169 11.53 9.08 2.30
C LEU A 169 10.52 9.79 3.22
N LEU A 170 9.55 9.06 3.77
CA LEU A 170 8.61 9.59 4.75
C LEU A 170 9.32 10.14 5.98
N ASN A 171 10.25 9.39 6.56
CA ASN A 171 11.04 9.85 7.72
C ASN A 171 11.81 11.13 7.39
N ALA A 172 12.43 11.19 6.23
CA ALA A 172 13.20 12.34 5.80
C ALA A 172 12.33 13.59 5.58
N LEU A 173 11.10 13.44 5.05
CA LEU A 173 10.13 14.51 4.83
C LEU A 173 9.47 15.02 6.11
N THR A 174 9.28 14.16 7.09
CA THR A 174 8.51 14.50 8.32
C THR A 174 9.39 14.72 9.55
N GLY A 175 10.69 14.41 9.46
CA GLY A 175 11.58 14.41 10.61
C GLY A 175 11.26 13.32 11.64
N SER A 176 10.43 12.33 11.28
CA SER A 176 10.05 11.23 12.17
C SER A 176 11.07 10.10 12.13
N THR A 177 11.08 9.28 13.18
CA THR A 177 11.94 8.11 13.32
C THR A 177 11.11 6.83 13.22
N LEU A 178 10.48 6.58 12.06
CA LEU A 178 9.92 5.27 11.79
C LEU A 178 11.06 4.25 11.65
N TYR A 179 10.83 3.06 12.18
CA TYR A 179 11.74 1.96 11.98
C TYR A 179 11.78 1.60 10.49
N THR A 180 12.91 1.85 9.86
CA THR A 180 13.16 1.51 8.45
C THR A 180 14.15 0.36 8.41
N GLU A 181 13.74 -0.74 7.80
CA GLU A 181 14.64 -1.85 7.48
C GLU A 181 14.78 -1.97 5.97
N ASP A 182 15.95 -2.36 5.51
CA ASP A 182 16.19 -2.77 4.11
C ASP A 182 15.66 -4.20 3.89
N LYS A 183 14.36 -4.36 4.16
CA LYS A 183 13.64 -5.63 4.06
C LYS A 183 12.31 -5.43 3.34
N LEU A 184 11.90 -6.44 2.60
CA LEU A 184 10.59 -6.45 1.96
C LEU A 184 9.48 -6.31 3.01
N PHE A 185 8.46 -5.50 2.68
CA PHE A 185 7.28 -5.28 3.54
C PHE A 185 7.62 -4.72 4.94
N ALA A 186 8.54 -3.76 5.01
CA ALA A 186 8.88 -3.09 6.26
C ALA A 186 7.65 -2.40 6.90
N THR A 187 6.73 -1.88 6.08
CA THR A 187 5.48 -1.26 6.50
C THR A 187 4.30 -2.12 6.06
N LEU A 188 3.44 -2.53 6.99
CA LEU A 188 2.16 -3.19 6.74
C LEU A 188 0.99 -2.28 7.11
N ASP A 189 1.06 -1.63 8.25
CA ASP A 189 0.03 -0.72 8.73
C ASP A 189 0.26 0.68 8.14
N PRO A 190 -0.78 1.36 7.60
CA PRO A 190 -0.63 2.71 7.10
C PRO A 190 -0.20 3.65 8.24
N ALA A 191 0.90 4.34 8.07
CA ALA A 191 1.40 5.32 9.02
C ALA A 191 1.12 6.73 8.49
N VAL A 192 0.25 7.48 9.19
CA VAL A 192 -0.02 8.89 8.87
C VAL A 192 0.90 9.78 9.71
N ARG A 193 1.62 10.69 9.08
CA ARG A 193 2.54 11.62 9.73
C ARG A 193 2.28 13.05 9.25
N LYS A 194 2.44 14.00 10.15
CA LYS A 194 2.41 15.41 9.81
C LYS A 194 3.81 15.86 9.38
N GLY A 195 3.88 16.53 8.25
CA GLY A 195 5.05 17.25 7.81
C GLY A 195 4.72 18.75 7.67
N ARG A 196 5.76 19.58 7.63
CA ARG A 196 5.65 21.01 7.37
C ARG A 196 6.40 21.35 6.11
N MET A 197 5.70 21.99 5.18
CA MET A 197 6.29 22.55 3.97
C MET A 197 6.85 23.95 4.21
N GLU A 198 7.63 24.43 3.29
CA GLU A 198 8.05 25.84 3.26
C GLU A 198 6.82 26.77 3.35
N GLY A 199 6.90 27.81 4.16
CA GLY A 199 5.74 28.66 4.45
C GLY A 199 4.83 28.17 5.58
N GLY A 200 5.24 27.12 6.34
CA GLY A 200 4.55 26.65 7.55
C GLY A 200 3.28 25.82 7.31
N LYS A 201 2.95 25.50 6.06
CA LYS A 201 1.76 24.71 5.71
C LYS A 201 1.91 23.27 6.17
N GLU A 202 0.88 22.75 6.88
CA GLU A 202 0.84 21.34 7.30
C GLU A 202 0.38 20.45 6.15
N VAL A 203 1.08 19.31 6.00
CA VAL A 203 0.77 18.23 5.06
C VAL A 203 0.72 16.92 5.82
N LEU A 204 -0.24 16.08 5.49
CA LEU A 204 -0.32 14.71 6.01
C LEU A 204 0.33 13.76 5.00
N PHE A 205 1.37 13.09 5.42
CA PHE A 205 2.01 12.03 4.64
C PHE A 205 1.51 10.67 5.12
N THR A 206 1.18 9.79 4.19
CA THR A 206 0.76 8.42 4.48
C THR A 206 1.73 7.44 3.85
N ASP A 207 2.39 6.62 4.66
CA ASP A 207 3.13 5.45 4.15
C ASP A 207 2.16 4.32 3.84
N THR A 208 2.45 3.60 2.77
CA THR A 208 1.60 2.49 2.33
C THR A 208 2.42 1.20 2.20
N VAL A 209 1.73 0.07 2.17
CA VAL A 209 2.36 -1.22 1.89
C VAL A 209 2.96 -1.19 0.48
N GLY A 210 4.19 -1.69 0.35
CA GLY A 210 4.83 -1.81 -0.96
C GLY A 210 4.14 -2.84 -1.84
N PHE A 211 3.96 -2.50 -3.12
CA PHE A 211 3.47 -3.43 -4.12
C PHE A 211 4.53 -4.51 -4.43
N ILE A 212 4.07 -5.66 -4.87
CA ILE A 212 4.90 -6.79 -5.30
C ILE A 212 4.27 -7.46 -6.51
N GLU A 213 5.09 -8.02 -7.36
CA GLU A 213 4.63 -8.85 -8.49
C GLU A 213 3.85 -10.08 -7.99
N LYS A 214 2.80 -10.45 -8.68
CA LYS A 214 1.97 -11.62 -8.36
C LYS A 214 1.43 -11.61 -6.92
N LEU A 215 0.86 -10.48 -6.50
CA LEU A 215 0.25 -10.36 -5.17
C LEU A 215 -0.88 -11.41 -5.03
N PRO A 216 -0.81 -12.31 -4.03
CA PRO A 216 -1.85 -13.32 -3.82
C PRO A 216 -3.22 -12.66 -3.55
N LYS A 217 -4.29 -13.23 -4.14
CA LYS A 217 -5.66 -12.69 -4.00
C LYS A 217 -6.10 -12.54 -2.54
N GLN A 218 -5.67 -13.45 -1.67
CA GLN A 218 -5.96 -13.42 -0.23
C GLN A 218 -5.37 -12.19 0.44
N LEU A 219 -4.22 -11.71 -0.04
CA LEU A 219 -3.54 -10.52 0.49
C LEU A 219 -4.17 -9.22 0.00
N VAL A 220 -4.77 -9.18 -1.19
CA VAL A 220 -5.51 -8.00 -1.66
C VAL A 220 -6.58 -7.61 -0.65
N ILE A 221 -7.27 -8.60 -0.05
CA ILE A 221 -8.28 -8.37 1.00
C ILE A 221 -7.62 -7.81 2.27
N ALA A 222 -6.44 -8.30 2.63
CA ALA A 222 -5.69 -7.81 3.79
C ALA A 222 -5.21 -6.35 3.58
N PHE A 223 -4.89 -5.97 2.35
CA PHE A 223 -4.41 -4.62 2.01
C PHE A 223 -5.52 -3.61 1.70
N GLN A 224 -6.76 -4.03 1.64
CA GLN A 224 -7.85 -3.14 1.23
C GLN A 224 -7.90 -1.84 2.05
N ALA A 225 -7.53 -1.90 3.33
CA ALA A 225 -7.44 -0.71 4.18
C ALA A 225 -6.39 0.28 3.71
N THR A 226 -5.21 -0.22 3.36
CA THR A 226 -4.09 0.59 2.87
C THR A 226 -4.39 1.14 1.47
N LEU A 227 -5.05 0.33 0.63
CA LEU A 227 -5.48 0.76 -0.70
C LEU A 227 -6.53 1.88 -0.64
N GLU A 228 -7.43 1.86 0.35
CA GLU A 228 -8.38 2.93 0.59
C GLU A 228 -7.69 4.25 1.01
N GLU A 229 -6.59 4.20 1.74
CA GLU A 229 -5.80 5.41 2.08
C GLU A 229 -5.05 5.96 0.85
N ILE A 230 -4.58 5.10 -0.07
CA ILE A 230 -4.00 5.54 -1.34
C ILE A 230 -5.04 6.32 -2.16
N ALA A 231 -6.23 5.75 -2.35
CA ALA A 231 -7.32 6.41 -3.07
C ALA A 231 -7.76 7.73 -2.44
N ALA A 232 -7.47 7.95 -1.16
CA ALA A 232 -7.80 9.17 -0.42
C ALA A 232 -6.75 10.26 -0.50
N GLY A 233 -5.57 9.99 -1.02
CA GLY A 233 -4.49 10.96 -1.16
C GLY A 233 -4.82 12.02 -2.21
N ASP A 234 -4.46 13.27 -1.93
CA ASP A 234 -4.57 14.38 -2.87
C ASP A 234 -3.42 14.36 -3.88
N LEU A 235 -2.28 13.79 -3.49
CA LEU A 235 -1.10 13.57 -4.31
C LEU A 235 -0.55 12.17 -4.01
N LEU A 236 -0.17 11.44 -5.06
CA LEU A 236 0.51 10.16 -4.97
C LEU A 236 1.99 10.35 -5.33
N LEU A 237 2.88 10.17 -4.37
CA LEU A 237 4.31 10.08 -4.65
C LEU A 237 4.65 8.63 -4.98
N HIS A 238 4.81 8.34 -6.27
CA HIS A 238 5.22 7.03 -6.73
C HIS A 238 6.73 6.90 -6.63
N VAL A 239 7.19 6.25 -5.57
CA VAL A 239 8.62 6.07 -5.25
C VAL A 239 9.16 4.84 -5.95
N VAL A 240 10.21 5.04 -6.74
CA VAL A 240 10.86 4.00 -7.55
C VAL A 240 12.35 3.92 -7.16
N ASP A 241 12.84 2.72 -6.93
CA ASP A 241 14.28 2.48 -6.75
C ASP A 241 14.99 2.50 -8.10
N VAL A 242 15.67 3.59 -8.40
CA VAL A 242 16.37 3.76 -9.69
C VAL A 242 17.60 2.89 -9.84
N SER A 243 18.13 2.38 -8.73
CA SER A 243 19.30 1.47 -8.75
C SER A 243 18.93 0.03 -9.13
N HIS A 244 17.62 -0.31 -9.10
CA HIS A 244 17.15 -1.64 -9.45
C HIS A 244 17.08 -1.82 -10.97
N PRO A 245 17.68 -2.89 -11.55
CA PRO A 245 17.74 -3.07 -13.00
C PRO A 245 16.35 -3.21 -13.67
N ASP A 246 15.36 -3.66 -12.91
CA ASP A 246 13.98 -3.91 -13.40
C ASP A 246 12.99 -2.81 -12.96
N TYR A 247 13.45 -1.56 -12.78
CA TYR A 247 12.62 -0.46 -12.28
C TYR A 247 11.41 -0.16 -13.19
N GLN A 248 11.56 -0.30 -14.51
CA GLN A 248 10.48 -0.08 -15.48
C GLN A 248 9.32 -1.07 -15.28
N ASN A 249 9.64 -2.36 -15.09
CA ASN A 249 8.64 -3.37 -14.78
C ASN A 249 7.98 -3.13 -13.42
N GLN A 250 8.76 -2.66 -12.42
CA GLN A 250 8.20 -2.28 -11.11
C GLN A 250 7.20 -1.12 -11.23
N ILE A 251 7.48 -0.11 -12.04
CA ILE A 251 6.53 0.98 -12.35
C ILE A 251 5.26 0.40 -12.98
N ALA A 252 5.38 -0.45 -13.99
CA ALA A 252 4.23 -1.05 -14.67
C ALA A 252 3.34 -1.87 -13.71
N ILE A 253 3.95 -2.67 -12.81
CA ILE A 253 3.23 -3.44 -11.79
C ILE A 253 2.46 -2.51 -10.83
N VAL A 254 3.09 -1.43 -10.37
CA VAL A 254 2.44 -0.46 -9.48
C VAL A 254 1.27 0.22 -10.19
N HIS A 255 1.46 0.65 -11.44
CA HIS A 255 0.40 1.26 -12.26
C HIS A 255 -0.77 0.30 -12.48
N GLU A 256 -0.52 -0.99 -12.78
CA GLU A 256 -1.58 -1.99 -12.92
C GLU A 256 -2.44 -2.12 -11.65
N HIS A 257 -1.79 -2.07 -10.48
CA HIS A 257 -2.50 -2.12 -9.21
C HIS A 257 -3.25 -0.83 -8.90
N LEU A 258 -2.62 0.34 -9.11
CA LEU A 258 -3.25 1.65 -8.90
C LEU A 258 -4.47 1.83 -9.81
N GLN A 259 -4.39 1.41 -11.07
CA GLN A 259 -5.50 1.48 -12.02
C GLN A 259 -6.75 0.72 -11.55
N LYS A 260 -6.57 -0.39 -10.82
CA LYS A 260 -7.68 -1.17 -10.24
C LYS A 260 -8.30 -0.51 -9.02
N ILE A 261 -7.53 0.32 -8.31
CA ILE A 261 -7.96 0.99 -7.07
C ILE A 261 -8.62 2.32 -7.38
N ASP A 262 -8.00 3.09 -8.25
CA ASP A 262 -8.38 4.44 -8.62
C ASP A 262 -7.96 4.73 -10.07
N PRO A 263 -8.87 4.59 -11.04
CA PRO A 263 -8.56 4.83 -12.45
C PRO A 263 -8.05 6.24 -12.77
N GLY A 264 -8.35 7.23 -11.92
CA GLY A 264 -7.90 8.62 -12.06
C GLY A 264 -6.57 8.95 -11.37
N PHE A 265 -5.82 7.94 -10.92
CA PHE A 265 -4.58 8.15 -10.15
C PHE A 265 -3.51 8.95 -10.91
N ILE A 266 -3.46 8.82 -12.23
CA ILE A 266 -2.46 9.47 -13.10
C ILE A 266 -2.44 10.98 -12.93
N ASP A 267 -3.61 11.62 -12.80
CA ASP A 267 -3.72 13.07 -12.65
C ASP A 267 -3.12 13.59 -11.33
N ARG A 268 -2.92 12.68 -10.38
CA ARG A 268 -2.43 12.95 -9.03
C ARG A 268 -1.09 12.29 -8.75
N GLU A 269 -0.51 11.60 -9.73
CA GLU A 269 0.77 10.92 -9.57
C GLU A 269 1.95 11.87 -9.81
N GLN A 270 2.93 11.78 -8.94
CA GLN A 270 4.26 12.32 -9.14
C GLN A 270 5.28 11.20 -9.02
N LEU A 271 5.92 10.85 -10.12
CA LEU A 271 6.99 9.85 -10.13
C LEU A 271 8.24 10.39 -9.45
N VAL A 272 8.81 9.63 -8.51
CA VAL A 272 9.98 9.98 -7.71
C VAL A 272 10.99 8.85 -7.77
N PHE A 273 12.06 9.03 -8.53
CA PHE A 273 13.21 8.12 -8.54
C PHE A 273 14.07 8.34 -7.30
N ASN A 274 14.07 7.36 -6.42
CA ASN A 274 14.82 7.36 -5.18
C ASN A 274 16.10 6.53 -5.32
N LYS A 275 16.99 6.66 -4.34
CA LYS A 275 18.30 5.98 -4.26
C LYS A 275 19.26 6.41 -5.37
N ILE A 276 19.19 7.67 -5.78
CA ILE A 276 20.11 8.23 -6.79
C ILE A 276 21.57 8.16 -6.36
N ASP A 277 21.83 8.09 -5.07
CA ASP A 277 23.15 7.94 -4.46
C ASP A 277 23.83 6.59 -4.77
N LEU A 278 23.08 5.60 -5.24
CA LEU A 278 23.59 4.28 -5.67
C LEU A 278 23.86 4.20 -7.18
N VAL A 279 23.54 5.25 -7.95
CA VAL A 279 23.75 5.28 -9.40
C VAL A 279 25.07 5.99 -9.71
N GLU A 280 26.07 5.23 -10.12
CA GLU A 280 27.41 5.75 -10.41
C GLU A 280 27.52 6.42 -11.80
N ASN A 281 26.66 6.03 -12.75
CA ASN A 281 26.77 6.44 -14.14
C ASN A 281 25.88 7.66 -14.46
N SER A 282 26.50 8.80 -14.72
CA SER A 282 25.81 10.05 -15.10
C SER A 282 24.95 9.95 -16.37
N ASN A 283 25.30 9.05 -17.30
CA ASN A 283 24.53 8.84 -18.54
C ASN A 283 23.14 8.25 -18.26
N VAL A 284 22.99 7.46 -17.17
CA VAL A 284 21.71 6.90 -16.74
C VAL A 284 20.74 8.02 -16.38
N PHE A 285 21.21 9.04 -15.64
CA PHE A 285 20.38 10.20 -15.28
C PHE A 285 19.91 11.00 -16.50
N THR A 286 20.79 11.18 -17.49
CA THR A 286 20.44 11.90 -18.71
C THR A 286 19.37 11.15 -19.49
N SER A 287 19.47 9.82 -19.58
CA SER A 287 18.47 8.97 -20.23
C SER A 287 17.14 8.98 -19.49
N LEU A 288 17.17 8.86 -18.16
CA LEU A 288 15.97 8.89 -17.31
C LEU A 288 15.23 10.24 -17.39
N LYS A 289 15.96 11.37 -17.37
CA LYS A 289 15.35 12.71 -17.53
C LYS A 289 14.71 12.90 -18.89
N ARG A 290 15.23 12.24 -19.92
CA ARG A 290 14.62 12.27 -21.27
C ARG A 290 13.37 11.40 -21.34
N GLU A 291 13.40 10.23 -20.72
CA GLU A 291 12.28 9.27 -20.72
C GLU A 291 11.14 9.74 -19.78
N PHE A 292 11.49 10.32 -18.63
CA PHE A 292 10.57 10.80 -17.60
C PHE A 292 10.82 12.28 -17.26
N PRO A 293 10.45 13.23 -18.14
CA PRO A 293 10.81 14.65 -17.96
C PRO A 293 10.17 15.29 -16.73
N GLU A 294 9.02 14.81 -16.26
CA GLU A 294 8.31 15.32 -15.09
C GLU A 294 8.69 14.59 -13.79
N ALA A 295 9.55 13.57 -13.85
CA ALA A 295 9.95 12.82 -12.67
C ALA A 295 10.94 13.59 -11.82
N LEU A 296 10.88 13.34 -10.50
CA LEU A 296 11.81 13.89 -9.51
C LEU A 296 12.88 12.85 -9.18
N PHE A 297 14.06 13.33 -8.84
CA PHE A 297 15.22 12.51 -8.53
C PHE A 297 15.71 12.84 -7.12
N VAL A 298 15.66 11.84 -6.21
CA VAL A 298 15.99 12.06 -4.80
C VAL A 298 16.89 10.97 -4.22
N SER A 299 17.65 11.32 -3.19
CA SER A 299 18.20 10.37 -2.24
C SER A 299 17.56 10.61 -0.87
N ALA A 300 16.71 9.70 -0.43
CA ALA A 300 16.07 9.80 0.88
C ALA A 300 17.09 9.73 2.02
N ILE A 301 18.20 9.04 1.84
CA ILE A 301 19.27 8.89 2.84
C ILE A 301 20.11 10.16 2.91
N LYS A 302 20.56 10.68 1.76
CA LYS A 302 21.40 11.89 1.69
C LYS A 302 20.61 13.20 1.70
N LYS A 303 19.27 13.12 1.62
CA LYS A 303 18.35 14.27 1.50
C LYS A 303 18.63 15.15 0.27
N GLU A 304 19.12 14.55 -0.81
CA GLU A 304 19.33 15.20 -2.10
C GLU A 304 18.00 15.29 -2.87
N GLY A 305 17.77 16.39 -3.64
CA GLY A 305 16.56 16.59 -4.45
C GLY A 305 15.31 17.03 -3.66
N PHE A 306 15.41 17.26 -2.36
CA PHE A 306 14.27 17.59 -1.49
C PHE A 306 13.69 18.98 -1.74
N ALA A 307 14.49 19.95 -2.17
CA ALA A 307 14.00 21.29 -2.52
C ALA A 307 13.01 21.21 -3.70
N GLU A 308 13.35 20.46 -4.75
CA GLU A 308 12.48 20.25 -5.91
C GLU A 308 11.23 19.46 -5.54
N LEU A 309 11.37 18.39 -4.74
CA LEU A 309 10.24 17.59 -4.24
C LEU A 309 9.26 18.43 -3.42
N ASN A 310 9.76 19.26 -2.49
CA ASN A 310 8.92 20.14 -1.67
C ASN A 310 8.24 21.22 -2.53
N GLY A 311 8.95 21.78 -3.50
CA GLY A 311 8.38 22.73 -4.47
C GLY A 311 7.24 22.11 -5.28
N ARG A 312 7.41 20.86 -5.74
CA ARG A 312 6.38 20.13 -6.49
C ARG A 312 5.14 19.84 -5.62
N ILE A 313 5.33 19.38 -4.38
CA ILE A 313 4.23 19.18 -3.42
C ILE A 313 3.48 20.49 -3.19
N SER A 314 4.20 21.60 -2.95
CA SER A 314 3.60 22.93 -2.73
C SER A 314 2.79 23.40 -3.94
N ASN A 315 3.27 23.12 -5.17
CA ASN A 315 2.56 23.44 -6.40
C ASN A 315 1.25 22.65 -6.52
N PHE A 316 1.25 21.34 -6.19
CA PHE A 316 0.02 20.54 -6.15
C PHE A 316 -0.98 21.06 -5.12
N MET A 317 -0.50 21.41 -3.93
CA MET A 317 -1.35 22.03 -2.90
C MET A 317 -2.01 23.31 -3.37
N SER A 318 -1.26 24.15 -4.10
CA SER A 318 -1.78 25.44 -4.61
C SER A 318 -2.82 25.24 -5.72
N ARG A 319 -2.66 24.21 -6.57
CA ARG A 319 -3.63 23.90 -7.64
C ARG A 319 -4.99 23.43 -7.11
N GLN A 320 -5.02 22.78 -5.94
CA GLN A 320 -6.27 22.29 -5.33
C GLN A 320 -7.05 23.36 -4.56
N LYS A 321 -6.49 24.52 -4.35
CA LYS A 321 -7.20 25.62 -3.71
C LYS A 321 -8.25 26.18 -4.67
N PRO A 322 -9.53 26.34 -4.26
CA PRO A 322 -10.53 26.96 -5.09
C PRO A 322 -10.12 28.40 -5.39
N ILE A 323 -10.17 28.76 -6.67
CA ILE A 323 -10.12 30.17 -7.06
C ILE A 323 -11.51 30.72 -6.78
N LEU A 324 -11.59 31.64 -5.83
CA LEU A 324 -12.84 32.29 -5.48
C LEU A 324 -12.84 33.72 -6.01
N LYS A 325 -13.93 34.08 -6.68
CA LYS A 325 -14.23 35.46 -7.01
C LYS A 325 -15.30 35.93 -6.03
N VAL A 326 -14.92 36.85 -5.14
CA VAL A 326 -15.78 37.33 -4.07
C VAL A 326 -15.97 38.84 -4.17
N ALA A 327 -17.19 39.30 -3.89
CA ALA A 327 -17.53 40.72 -3.74
C ALA A 327 -17.66 41.03 -2.24
N LEU A 328 -16.64 41.60 -1.65
CA LEU A 328 -16.61 41.97 -0.24
C LEU A 328 -17.15 43.41 -0.07
N PRO A 329 -18.15 43.63 0.79
CA PRO A 329 -18.51 44.99 1.15
C PRO A 329 -17.37 45.66 1.90
N TYR A 330 -17.26 46.97 1.83
CA TYR A 330 -16.19 47.72 2.49
C TYR A 330 -16.13 47.52 4.01
N SER A 331 -17.29 47.13 4.63
CA SER A 331 -17.38 46.75 6.04
C SER A 331 -16.66 45.44 6.39
N ALA A 332 -16.38 44.57 5.39
CA ALA A 332 -15.72 43.28 5.57
C ALA A 332 -14.20 43.33 5.46
N GLY A 333 -13.58 44.45 5.84
CA GLY A 333 -12.13 44.66 5.76
C GLY A 333 -11.28 43.62 6.49
N LYS A 334 -11.83 42.98 7.55
CA LYS A 334 -11.16 41.86 8.23
C LYS A 334 -11.00 40.63 7.33
N LEU A 335 -12.02 40.27 6.53
CA LEU A 335 -11.95 39.17 5.58
C LEU A 335 -10.94 39.43 4.47
N LEU A 336 -10.87 40.71 3.99
CA LEU A 336 -9.86 41.08 3.01
C LEU A 336 -8.43 41.00 3.58
N ALA A 337 -8.22 41.38 4.85
CA ALA A 337 -6.93 41.21 5.52
C ALA A 337 -6.55 39.72 5.66
N GLU A 338 -7.50 38.84 6.03
CA GLU A 338 -7.28 37.40 6.11
C GLU A 338 -6.99 36.77 4.73
N ILE A 339 -7.65 37.23 3.65
CA ILE A 339 -7.34 36.80 2.29
C ILE A 339 -5.91 37.20 1.92
N LYS A 340 -5.46 38.40 2.32
CA LYS A 340 -4.07 38.88 2.08
C LYS A 340 -3.03 38.08 2.86
N GLU A 341 -3.37 37.63 4.08
CA GLU A 341 -2.46 36.91 4.97
C GLU A 341 -2.39 35.41 4.66
N GLN A 342 -3.53 34.77 4.34
CA GLN A 342 -3.66 33.31 4.23
C GLN A 342 -3.93 32.84 2.81
N GLY A 343 -4.24 33.74 1.87
CA GLY A 343 -4.55 33.44 0.47
C GLY A 343 -3.49 33.93 -0.49
N GLU A 344 -3.64 33.55 -1.75
CA GLU A 344 -2.89 34.09 -2.88
C GLU A 344 -3.83 34.91 -3.75
N ILE A 345 -3.65 36.21 -3.77
CA ILE A 345 -4.51 37.13 -4.50
C ILE A 345 -4.04 37.22 -5.96
N LYS A 346 -4.95 36.94 -6.89
CA LYS A 346 -4.75 37.07 -8.33
C LYS A 346 -5.10 38.48 -8.84
N SER A 347 -6.21 39.03 -8.37
CA SER A 347 -6.65 40.37 -8.71
C SER A 347 -7.47 41.00 -7.59
N ILE A 348 -7.41 42.32 -7.47
CA ILE A 348 -8.29 43.12 -6.61
C ILE A 348 -8.81 44.29 -7.45
N GLN A 349 -10.13 44.47 -7.47
CA GLN A 349 -10.80 45.58 -8.10
C GLN A 349 -11.70 46.30 -7.07
N TYR A 350 -11.60 47.58 -6.97
CA TYR A 350 -12.45 48.41 -6.11
C TYR A 350 -13.56 49.01 -6.96
N THR A 351 -14.81 48.68 -6.63
CA THR A 351 -16.02 49.24 -7.26
C THR A 351 -16.72 50.19 -6.29
N GLU A 352 -17.75 50.89 -6.71
CA GLU A 352 -18.48 51.82 -5.82
C GLU A 352 -19.13 51.12 -4.62
N ASP A 353 -19.58 49.85 -4.78
CA ASP A 353 -20.35 49.11 -3.76
C ASP A 353 -19.53 48.05 -3.04
N ALA A 354 -18.46 47.52 -3.63
CA ALA A 354 -17.73 46.34 -3.11
C ALA A 354 -16.29 46.28 -3.59
N ILE A 355 -15.49 45.49 -2.89
CA ILE A 355 -14.14 45.06 -3.29
C ILE A 355 -14.24 43.69 -3.93
N ILE A 356 -14.00 43.60 -5.23
CA ILE A 356 -13.97 42.30 -5.96
C ILE A 356 -12.57 41.75 -5.83
N VAL A 357 -12.46 40.53 -5.30
CA VAL A 357 -11.19 39.85 -5.09
C VAL A 357 -11.22 38.51 -5.77
N ASP A 358 -10.30 38.28 -6.70
CA ASP A 358 -9.99 36.95 -7.21
C ASP A 358 -8.81 36.42 -6.39
N ALA A 359 -9.07 35.43 -5.56
CA ALA A 359 -8.04 34.85 -4.71
C ALA A 359 -8.16 33.32 -4.60
N THR A 360 -7.03 32.69 -4.41
CA THR A 360 -6.94 31.29 -4.04
C THR A 360 -6.80 31.23 -2.53
N VAL A 361 -7.76 30.62 -1.84
CA VAL A 361 -7.81 30.59 -0.37
C VAL A 361 -7.94 29.18 0.18
N ASP A 362 -7.54 29.01 1.45
CA ASP A 362 -7.75 27.76 2.15
C ASP A 362 -9.25 27.56 2.47
N GLY A 363 -9.63 26.32 2.64
CA GLY A 363 -11.01 25.97 2.73
C GLY A 363 -11.78 26.55 3.92
N GLY A 364 -11.16 26.75 5.06
CA GLY A 364 -11.78 27.40 6.20
C GLY A 364 -12.14 28.85 5.90
N LEU A 365 -11.28 29.53 5.12
CA LEU A 365 -11.56 30.87 4.65
C LEU A 365 -12.57 30.87 3.49
N ALA A 366 -12.50 29.87 2.60
CA ALA A 366 -13.46 29.68 1.52
C ALA A 366 -14.90 29.49 2.02
N ASP A 367 -15.09 28.74 3.10
CA ASP A 367 -16.42 28.55 3.70
C ASP A 367 -16.98 29.86 4.29
N ARG A 368 -16.12 30.67 4.89
CA ARG A 368 -16.51 32.00 5.41
C ARG A 368 -16.75 33.04 4.32
N LEU A 369 -16.18 32.81 3.13
CA LEU A 369 -16.36 33.64 1.96
C LEU A 369 -17.54 33.18 1.08
N SER A 370 -18.19 32.08 1.42
CA SER A 370 -19.31 31.49 0.63
C SER A 370 -20.45 32.45 0.39
N ASP A 371 -20.76 33.31 1.38
CA ASP A 371 -21.83 34.31 1.29
C ASP A 371 -21.52 35.48 0.35
N TYR A 372 -20.24 35.64 -0.01
CA TYR A 372 -19.74 36.73 -0.84
C TYR A 372 -19.32 36.28 -2.25
N LEU A 373 -19.57 35.01 -2.59
CA LEU A 373 -19.23 34.47 -3.91
C LEU A 373 -20.01 35.16 -5.02
N ILE A 374 -19.32 35.65 -6.02
CA ILE A 374 -19.94 36.08 -7.27
C ILE A 374 -20.30 34.79 -8.03
N ARG A 375 -21.60 34.55 -8.17
CA ARG A 375 -22.12 33.47 -9.03
C ARG A 375 -22.26 34.05 -10.43
N ASP A 376 -21.54 33.46 -11.40
CA ASP A 376 -21.69 33.79 -12.83
C ASP A 376 -23.06 33.45 -13.32
#